data_82910beb7c40669fb953e1bad6eef7eb
#
_entry.id   82910beb7c40669fb953e1bad6eef7eb
#
_cell.length_a   1.000
_cell.length_b   1.000
_cell.length_c   1.000
_cell.angle_alpha   90.00
_cell.angle_beta   90.00
_cell.angle_gamma   90.00
#
_symmetry.space_group_name_H-M   'P 1'
#
loop_
_entity.id
_entity.type
_entity.pdbx_description
1 polymer ?
#
loop_
_entity_poly.entity_id
_entity_poly.type
_entity_poly.pdbx_seq_one_letter_code
_entity_poly.pdbx_strand_id
1 'polypeptide(L)'
;YEITTRLVGSEMCIRDRIALVKGYDHNFVIDDYEAGKVQKIAEVVDEKALRSMEVYTDLPGVQLYTGNNMVPELGKGDALYPCRGGICLETQFFPNCARQEGFIKPVVTPEKPFTSTTIYKFVN
;
A
#
# COMPACT_ATOMS: atom_id res chain seq x y z
N TYR A 1 -12.02 4.10 -5.50
CA TYR A 1 -10.84 3.20 -5.44
C TYR A 1 -11.34 1.76 -5.47
N GLU A 2 -10.89 0.97 -6.41
CA GLU A 2 -11.08 -0.47 -6.37
C GLU A 2 -9.76 -1.11 -5.95
N ILE A 3 -9.74 -1.66 -4.73
CA ILE A 3 -8.60 -2.42 -4.21
C ILE A 3 -9.06 -3.86 -4.09
N THR A 4 -8.57 -4.72 -4.95
CA THR A 4 -8.87 -6.17 -4.97
C THR A 4 -8.06 -6.91 -3.91
N THR A 5 -8.11 -6.43 -2.66
CA THR A 5 -7.30 -6.98 -1.58
C THR A 5 -8.06 -6.99 -0.27
N ARG A 6 -7.66 -7.89 0.61
CA ARG A 6 -8.23 -8.09 1.95
C ARG A 6 -7.29 -7.55 3.03
N LEU A 7 -7.84 -6.93 4.09
CA LEU A 7 -7.04 -6.48 5.23
C LEU A 7 -6.38 -7.63 5.98
N VAL A 8 -5.11 -7.42 6.38
CA VAL A 8 -4.39 -8.33 7.27
C VAL A 8 -4.93 -8.20 8.70
N GLY A 9 -5.29 -9.33 9.31
CA GLY A 9 -5.63 -9.44 10.73
C GLY A 9 -7.13 -9.37 11.03
N SER A 10 -7.49 -9.48 12.31
CA SER A 10 -8.78 -9.80 12.92
C SER A 10 -10.03 -9.23 12.24
N GLU A 11 -11.16 -9.88 12.46
CA GLU A 11 -12.50 -9.60 11.93
C GLU A 11 -13.12 -8.24 12.32
N MET A 12 -12.32 -7.30 12.84
CA MET A 12 -12.81 -5.96 13.12
C MET A 12 -13.22 -5.29 11.81
N CYS A 13 -14.42 -4.75 11.78
CA CYS A 13 -14.95 -4.04 10.62
C CYS A 13 -13.96 -2.97 10.14
N ILE A 14 -13.68 -2.93 8.85
CA ILE A 14 -12.78 -1.95 8.23
C ILE A 14 -13.17 -0.51 8.60
N ARG A 15 -14.47 -0.25 8.75
CA ARG A 15 -15.01 1.06 9.15
C ARG A 15 -14.50 1.47 10.54
N ASP A 16 -14.48 0.56 11.51
CA ASP A 16 -14.03 0.85 12.87
C ASP A 16 -12.52 1.13 12.90
N ARG A 17 -11.75 0.40 12.11
CA ARG A 17 -10.30 0.64 11.96
C ARG A 17 -10.00 2.00 11.32
N ILE A 18 -10.73 2.36 10.26
CA ILE A 18 -10.60 3.66 9.60
C ILE A 18 -10.90 4.79 10.55
N ALA A 19 -11.91 4.63 11.42
CA ALA A 19 -12.28 5.63 12.42
C ALA A 19 -11.17 5.85 13.46
N LEU A 20 -10.47 4.79 13.91
CA LEU A 20 -9.39 4.88 14.88
C LEU A 20 -8.20 5.71 14.38
N VAL A 21 -7.82 5.57 13.11
CA VAL A 21 -6.67 6.27 12.50
C VAL A 21 -7.09 7.44 11.61
N LYS A 22 -8.38 7.80 11.64
CA LYS A 22 -8.97 8.92 10.90
C LYS A 22 -8.78 8.86 9.38
N GLY A 23 -8.69 7.67 8.82
CA GLY A 23 -8.50 7.40 7.40
C GLY A 23 -7.85 6.04 7.17
N TYR A 24 -7.27 5.83 5.99
CA TYR A 24 -6.51 4.61 5.75
C TYR A 24 -5.08 4.75 6.27
N ASP A 25 -4.62 3.72 6.93
CA ASP A 25 -3.23 3.44 7.30
C ASP A 25 -3.14 1.93 7.61
N HIS A 26 -3.38 1.13 6.58
CA HIS A 26 -3.61 -0.30 6.73
C HIS A 26 -2.89 -1.09 5.65
N ASN A 27 -2.34 -2.24 6.05
CA ASN A 27 -1.80 -3.20 5.11
C ASN A 27 -2.91 -4.11 4.58
N PHE A 28 -3.04 -4.17 3.27
CA PHE A 28 -3.90 -5.10 2.55
C PHE A 28 -3.10 -6.33 2.12
N VAL A 29 -3.73 -7.51 2.23
CA VAL A 29 -3.21 -8.75 1.68
C VAL A 29 -3.52 -8.79 0.19
N ILE A 30 -2.57 -9.19 -0.62
CA ILE A 30 -2.81 -9.39 -2.04
C ILE A 30 -3.44 -10.76 -2.23
N ASP A 31 -4.65 -10.78 -2.81
CA ASP A 31 -5.30 -12.02 -3.17
C ASP A 31 -4.52 -12.71 -4.31
N ASP A 32 -4.54 -14.05 -4.32
CA ASP A 32 -3.84 -14.87 -5.30
C ASP A 32 -2.34 -14.54 -5.46
N TYR A 33 -1.71 -14.12 -4.34
CA TYR A 33 -0.28 -13.84 -4.33
C TYR A 33 0.56 -15.06 -4.70
N GLU A 34 1.45 -14.88 -5.68
CA GLU A 34 2.46 -15.84 -6.09
C GLU A 34 3.85 -15.24 -5.90
N ALA A 35 4.70 -15.91 -5.09
CA ALA A 35 6.05 -15.41 -4.80
C ALA A 35 6.89 -15.25 -6.09
N GLY A 36 7.47 -14.06 -6.27
CA GLY A 36 8.31 -13.72 -7.42
C GLY A 36 7.55 -13.38 -8.71
N LYS A 37 6.22 -13.36 -8.67
CA LYS A 37 5.39 -12.95 -9.80
C LYS A 37 4.91 -11.52 -9.63
N VAL A 38 5.31 -10.64 -10.52
CA VAL A 38 4.80 -9.27 -10.57
C VAL A 38 3.38 -9.29 -11.11
N GLN A 39 2.43 -8.84 -10.31
CA GLN A 39 1.00 -8.80 -10.67
C GLN A 39 0.37 -7.45 -10.33
N LYS A 40 -0.70 -7.09 -11.04
CA LYS A 40 -1.49 -5.88 -10.73
C LYS A 40 -2.19 -6.07 -9.38
N ILE A 41 -2.01 -5.12 -8.47
CA ILE A 41 -2.54 -5.21 -7.11
C ILE A 41 -3.51 -4.09 -6.76
N ALA A 42 -3.43 -2.97 -7.46
CA ALA A 42 -4.29 -1.82 -7.22
C ALA A 42 -4.44 -0.95 -8.46
N GLU A 43 -5.51 -0.20 -8.49
CA GLU A 43 -5.73 0.89 -9.43
C GLU A 43 -6.30 2.09 -8.68
N VAL A 44 -5.72 3.25 -8.92
CA VAL A 44 -6.21 4.53 -8.41
C VAL A 44 -6.72 5.33 -9.59
N VAL A 45 -7.98 5.76 -9.53
CA VAL A 45 -8.62 6.52 -10.60
C VAL A 45 -9.06 7.88 -10.07
N ASP A 46 -8.65 8.94 -10.75
CA ASP A 46 -9.20 10.27 -10.60
C ASP A 46 -10.15 10.55 -11.78
N GLU A 47 -11.43 10.33 -11.55
CA GLU A 47 -12.46 10.51 -12.57
C GLU A 47 -12.56 11.95 -13.07
N LYS A 48 -12.22 12.94 -12.23
CA LYS A 48 -12.29 14.36 -12.60
C LYS A 48 -11.13 14.76 -13.50
N ALA A 49 -9.93 14.26 -13.20
CA ALA A 49 -8.73 14.55 -13.98
C ALA A 49 -8.53 13.59 -15.15
N LEU A 50 -9.40 12.57 -15.28
CA LEU A 50 -9.29 11.49 -16.28
C LEU A 50 -7.90 10.84 -16.27
N ARG A 51 -7.38 10.57 -15.08
CA ARG A 51 -6.08 9.95 -14.88
C ARG A 51 -6.22 8.71 -14.02
N SER A 52 -5.44 7.70 -14.34
CA SER A 52 -5.33 6.53 -13.47
C SER A 52 -3.88 6.13 -13.24
N MET A 53 -3.67 5.39 -12.15
CA MET A 53 -2.39 4.79 -11.82
C MET A 53 -2.62 3.33 -11.45
N GLU A 54 -2.00 2.44 -12.20
CA GLU A 54 -1.96 1.01 -11.89
C GLU A 54 -0.71 0.71 -11.07
N VAL A 55 -0.85 -0.15 -10.05
CA VAL A 55 0.25 -0.59 -9.19
C VAL A 55 0.45 -2.09 -9.34
N TYR A 56 1.69 -2.49 -9.55
CA TYR A 56 2.09 -3.88 -9.69
C TYR A 56 3.22 -4.18 -8.70
N THR A 57 3.26 -5.41 -8.16
CA THR A 57 4.35 -5.86 -7.30
C THR A 57 4.46 -7.38 -7.25
N ASP A 58 5.62 -7.87 -6.84
CA ASP A 58 5.92 -9.25 -6.46
C ASP A 58 5.93 -9.46 -4.93
N LEU A 59 5.47 -8.47 -4.16
CA LEU A 59 5.35 -8.54 -2.70
C LEU A 59 3.93 -8.91 -2.24
N PRO A 60 3.77 -9.54 -1.06
CA PRO A 60 2.50 -10.13 -0.63
C PRO A 60 1.47 -9.12 -0.08
N GLY A 61 1.87 -7.89 0.15
CA GLY A 61 1.00 -6.88 0.74
C GLY A 61 1.26 -5.47 0.24
N VAL A 62 0.30 -4.59 0.49
CA VAL A 62 0.40 -3.17 0.20
C VAL A 62 -0.21 -2.37 1.35
N GLN A 63 0.55 -1.44 1.91
CA GLN A 63 0.05 -0.44 2.84
C GLN A 63 -0.63 0.67 2.04
N LEU A 64 -1.89 0.94 2.36
CA LEU A 64 -2.60 2.12 1.89
C LEU A 64 -2.60 3.15 3.00
N TYR A 65 -1.99 4.30 2.74
CA TYR A 65 -1.99 5.45 3.64
C TYR A 65 -2.55 6.68 2.92
N THR A 66 -3.47 7.37 3.56
CA THR A 66 -4.18 8.52 2.96
C THR A 66 -3.78 9.86 3.57
N GLY A 67 -2.54 9.96 4.08
CA GLY A 67 -2.01 11.23 4.58
C GLY A 67 -2.71 11.78 5.83
N ASN A 68 -3.27 10.90 6.66
CA ASN A 68 -4.14 11.28 7.79
C ASN A 68 -3.45 12.14 8.85
N ASN A 69 -2.16 11.92 9.05
CA ASN A 69 -1.34 12.55 10.08
C ASN A 69 -0.35 13.58 9.50
N MET A 70 -0.46 13.91 8.22
CA MET A 70 0.38 14.94 7.62
C MET A 70 0.08 16.30 8.24
N VAL A 71 1.13 16.98 8.67
CA VAL A 71 1.04 18.39 9.05
C VAL A 71 1.12 19.22 7.76
N PRO A 72 0.20 20.17 7.54
CA PRO A 72 0.25 21.02 6.36
C PRO A 72 1.58 21.76 6.28
N GLU A 73 2.26 21.66 5.14
CA GLU A 73 3.54 22.34 4.90
C GLU A 73 3.65 22.83 3.45
N LEU A 74 4.52 23.80 3.22
CA LEU A 74 4.85 24.26 1.88
C LEU A 74 5.87 23.31 1.25
N GLY A 75 5.53 22.78 0.09
CA GLY A 75 6.37 21.89 -0.68
C GLY A 75 6.94 22.54 -1.93
N LYS A 76 7.20 21.74 -2.94
CA LYS A 76 7.82 22.17 -4.19
C LYS A 76 7.01 23.25 -4.89
N GLY A 77 7.68 24.38 -5.23
CA GLY A 77 7.05 25.50 -5.92
C GLY A 77 6.00 26.22 -5.08
N ASP A 78 6.21 26.29 -3.76
CA ASP A 78 5.31 26.91 -2.77
C ASP A 78 3.90 26.31 -2.74
N ALA A 79 3.71 25.11 -3.28
CA ALA A 79 2.45 24.38 -3.19
C ALA A 79 2.20 23.93 -1.75
N LEU A 80 1.01 24.22 -1.24
CA LEU A 80 0.60 23.72 0.07
C LEU A 80 0.25 22.22 -0.03
N TYR A 81 0.93 21.40 0.80
CA TYR A 81 0.61 20.00 0.98
C TYR A 81 -0.26 19.84 2.23
N PRO A 82 -1.58 19.76 2.08
CA PRO A 82 -2.49 19.68 3.21
C PRO A 82 -2.55 18.26 3.79
N CYS A 83 -3.08 18.13 4.99
CA CYS A 83 -3.54 16.85 5.51
C CYS A 83 -4.45 16.18 4.47
N ARG A 84 -4.23 14.89 4.21
CA ARG A 84 -4.92 14.10 3.16
C ARG A 84 -4.72 14.64 1.73
N GLY A 85 -3.64 15.38 1.50
CA GLY A 85 -3.27 15.90 0.19
C GLY A 85 -2.64 14.87 -0.74
N GLY A 86 -2.44 13.65 -0.26
CA GLY A 86 -1.80 12.58 -1.02
C GLY A 86 -2.21 11.19 -0.58
N ILE A 87 -1.79 10.20 -1.36
CA ILE A 87 -2.02 8.78 -1.10
C ILE A 87 -0.69 8.04 -1.30
N CYS A 88 -0.38 7.11 -0.40
CA CYS A 88 0.74 6.20 -0.51
C CYS A 88 0.23 4.77 -0.72
N LEU A 89 0.87 4.06 -1.63
CA LEU A 89 0.69 2.63 -1.86
C LEU A 89 2.06 1.98 -1.71
N GLU A 90 2.32 1.43 -0.52
CA GLU A 90 3.63 0.94 -0.10
C GLU A 90 3.65 -0.58 -0.15
N THR A 91 4.27 -1.14 -1.17
CA THR A 91 4.37 -2.59 -1.34
C THR A 91 5.36 -3.19 -0.34
N GLN A 92 4.95 -4.22 0.39
CA GLN A 92 5.74 -4.73 1.51
C GLN A 92 5.37 -6.16 1.92
N PHE A 93 6.21 -6.74 2.77
CA PHE A 93 5.80 -7.85 3.62
C PHE A 93 4.92 -7.34 4.77
N PHE A 94 4.13 -8.24 5.36
CA PHE A 94 3.18 -7.85 6.40
C PHE A 94 3.88 -7.28 7.63
N PRO A 95 3.33 -6.24 8.26
CA PRO A 95 3.85 -5.70 9.50
C PRO A 95 4.03 -6.79 10.56
N ASN A 96 5.15 -6.74 11.29
CA ASN A 96 5.51 -7.71 12.34
C ASN A 96 5.63 -9.18 11.85
N CYS A 97 5.84 -9.41 10.55
CA CYS A 97 5.89 -10.76 9.97
C CYS A 97 6.98 -11.65 10.61
N ALA A 98 8.07 -11.07 11.11
CA ALA A 98 9.14 -11.84 11.76
C ALA A 98 8.67 -12.61 13.00
N ARG A 99 7.66 -12.09 13.71
CA ARG A 99 7.13 -12.65 14.96
C ARG A 99 5.81 -13.40 14.80
N GLN A 100 5.15 -13.26 13.66
CA GLN A 100 3.87 -13.90 13.41
C GLN A 100 4.06 -15.27 12.74
N GLU A 101 3.44 -16.30 13.29
CA GLU A 101 3.37 -17.60 12.65
C GLU A 101 2.47 -17.52 11.41
N GLY A 102 2.83 -18.27 10.37
CA GLY A 102 2.08 -18.29 9.10
C GLY A 102 2.32 -17.12 8.16
N PHE A 103 3.04 -16.07 8.59
CA PHE A 103 3.42 -14.99 7.68
C PHE A 103 4.72 -15.30 6.94
N ILE A 104 4.81 -14.87 5.68
CA ILE A 104 6.05 -14.93 4.90
C ILE A 104 7.09 -14.01 5.55
N LYS A 105 8.28 -14.56 5.81
CA LYS A 105 9.37 -13.84 6.48
C LYS A 105 10.45 -13.46 5.47
N PRO A 106 10.77 -12.19 5.27
CA PRO A 106 11.83 -11.74 4.39
C PRO A 106 13.20 -11.93 5.07
N VAL A 107 13.70 -13.17 5.04
CA VAL A 107 15.04 -13.46 5.56
C VAL A 107 16.06 -13.18 4.47
N VAL A 108 17.00 -12.29 4.77
CA VAL A 108 18.09 -11.88 3.88
C VAL A 108 19.41 -12.44 4.41
N THR A 109 20.20 -13.03 3.54
CA THR A 109 21.57 -13.49 3.83
C THR A 109 22.51 -12.99 2.73
N PRO A 110 23.85 -13.05 2.94
CA PRO A 110 24.80 -12.69 1.88
C PRO A 110 24.59 -13.48 0.59
N GLU A 111 24.15 -14.75 0.70
CA GLU A 111 23.91 -15.65 -0.43
C GLU A 111 22.51 -15.46 -1.04
N LYS A 112 21.60 -14.84 -0.29
CA LYS A 112 20.22 -14.59 -0.71
C LYS A 112 19.85 -13.13 -0.45
N PRO A 113 20.32 -12.21 -1.31
CA PRO A 113 19.96 -10.79 -1.20
C PRO A 113 18.46 -10.58 -1.45
N PHE A 114 17.91 -9.55 -0.82
CA PHE A 114 16.53 -9.15 -1.10
C PHE A 114 16.44 -8.43 -2.45
N THR A 115 15.50 -8.86 -3.25
CA THR A 115 15.09 -8.17 -4.48
C THR A 115 13.58 -8.13 -4.57
N SER A 116 13.03 -7.03 -5.01
CA SER A 116 11.60 -6.88 -5.31
C SER A 116 11.38 -5.92 -6.45
N THR A 117 10.22 -6.02 -7.06
CA THR A 117 9.80 -5.15 -8.15
C THR A 117 8.47 -4.50 -7.80
N THR A 118 8.42 -3.17 -7.87
CA THR A 118 7.17 -2.41 -7.79
C THR A 118 7.10 -1.47 -8.98
N ILE A 119 5.94 -1.46 -9.65
CA ILE A 119 5.71 -0.63 -10.83
C ILE A 119 4.50 0.26 -10.58
N TYR A 120 4.67 1.56 -10.74
CA TYR A 120 3.59 2.54 -10.80
C TYR A 120 3.45 2.97 -12.26
N LYS A 121 2.35 2.55 -12.89
CA LYS A 121 2.07 2.85 -14.29
C LYS A 121 0.97 3.89 -14.38
N PHE A 122 1.31 5.07 -14.85
CA PHE A 122 0.35 6.13 -15.11
C PHE A 122 -0.31 5.94 -16.47
N VAL A 123 -1.64 6.06 -16.48
CA VAL A 123 -2.47 5.93 -17.68
C VAL A 123 -3.31 7.20 -17.83
N ASN A 124 -3.23 7.79 -19.00
CA ASN A 124 -3.98 9.00 -19.40
C ASN A 124 -5.17 8.59 -20.28
#